data_8c301efb5ae7a6aeab4ce8ba9adffd17
#
_entry.id   8c301efb5ae7a6aeab4ce8ba9adffd17
#
_cell.length_a   1.000
_cell.length_b   1.000
_cell.length_c   1.000
_cell.angle_alpha   90.00
_cell.angle_beta   90.00
_cell.angle_gamma   90.00
#
_symmetry.space_group_name_H-M   'P 1'
#
loop_
_entity.id
_entity.type
_entity.pdbx_description
1 polymer ?
#
loop_
_entity_poly.entity_id
_entity_poly.type
_entity_poly.pdbx_seq_one_letter_code
_entity_poly.pdbx_strand_id
1 'polypeptide(L)'
;MQLAPFYLKMSKDDSWYMDRPHFHESVEFLIPVSQGGQMFVENQVYHLCPGTMFILPDATLHKTLGTDSGGESDSNLYERYVLHVPLSTLHALSTPKTDFYQRVLESCRMAELGRDYERLRGILRRLDQTQDGRDDTFGADIRQMNLLSEFLVEALSAAPCKEGASTLNVEQHMLPPSREGTLRIDMVLAYLQEHMAEKLTLDQVAAEFYISKYYLSHCFKAATGFSVGQYLINTRILEARRMLQDGGRVQQVGEAVGFHSNEHFIRTFTKLTGISPKQYARQFSGVDKQ
;
A
#
# COMPACT_ATOMS: atom_id res chain seq x y z
N MET A 1 11.99 25.96 7.54
CA MET A 1 10.99 24.88 7.54
C MET A 1 11.77 23.59 7.41
N GLN A 2 11.82 22.76 8.45
CA GLN A 2 12.57 21.49 8.40
C GLN A 2 11.58 20.42 7.94
N LEU A 3 11.77 19.87 6.74
CA LEU A 3 10.96 18.75 6.23
C LEU A 3 11.32 17.47 7.00
N ALA A 4 10.34 16.64 7.25
CA ALA A 4 10.63 15.28 7.72
C ALA A 4 11.39 14.54 6.61
N PRO A 5 12.43 13.77 6.95
CA PRO A 5 13.22 13.07 5.96
C PRO A 5 12.35 12.04 5.21
N PHE A 6 12.40 12.08 3.90
CA PHE A 6 11.86 11.01 3.05
C PHE A 6 12.93 9.92 2.86
N TYR A 7 12.53 8.75 2.40
CA TYR A 7 13.43 7.63 2.18
C TYR A 7 13.26 7.11 0.75
N LEU A 8 14.34 7.13 -0.02
CA LEU A 8 14.41 6.51 -1.34
C LEU A 8 15.44 5.40 -1.33
N LYS A 9 15.10 4.26 -1.91
CA LYS A 9 16.03 3.14 -2.09
C LYS A 9 15.84 2.52 -3.47
N MET A 10 16.96 2.35 -4.17
CA MET A 10 17.03 1.45 -5.30
C MET A 10 17.40 0.07 -4.77
N SER A 11 16.48 -0.88 -4.84
CA SER A 11 16.64 -2.24 -4.33
C SER A 11 16.89 -3.22 -5.46
N LYS A 12 17.78 -4.18 -5.20
CA LYS A 12 18.08 -5.33 -6.07
C LYS A 12 18.06 -6.57 -5.19
N ASP A 13 17.08 -7.43 -5.39
CA ASP A 13 16.88 -8.61 -4.55
C ASP A 13 16.70 -9.86 -5.41
N ASP A 14 17.34 -10.97 -5.02
CA ASP A 14 17.24 -12.27 -5.68
C ASP A 14 15.88 -12.95 -5.42
N SER A 15 15.31 -12.67 -4.25
CA SER A 15 14.00 -13.16 -3.85
C SER A 15 13.26 -12.06 -3.13
N TRP A 16 12.30 -11.46 -3.81
CA TRP A 16 11.50 -10.42 -3.20
C TRP A 16 10.27 -11.01 -2.54
N TYR A 17 10.38 -11.22 -1.25
CA TYR A 17 9.30 -11.72 -0.41
C TYR A 17 9.14 -10.82 0.81
N MET A 18 7.97 -10.25 1.00
CA MET A 18 7.62 -9.57 2.24
C MET A 18 7.12 -10.61 3.24
N ASP A 19 7.89 -10.92 4.26
CA ASP A 19 7.50 -11.87 5.30
C ASP A 19 6.23 -11.44 6.04
N ARG A 20 6.02 -10.16 6.20
CA ARG A 20 4.88 -9.61 6.94
C ARG A 20 4.25 -8.43 6.19
N PRO A 21 2.91 -8.36 6.18
CA PRO A 21 2.24 -7.14 5.79
C PRO A 21 2.64 -6.04 6.75
N HIS A 22 2.88 -4.85 6.24
CA HIS A 22 3.17 -3.69 7.06
C HIS A 22 2.41 -2.48 6.54
N PHE A 23 2.19 -1.53 7.43
CA PHE A 23 1.64 -0.23 7.12
C PHE A 23 2.75 0.80 7.26
N HIS A 24 2.74 1.77 6.39
CA HIS A 24 3.62 2.92 6.48
C HIS A 24 2.81 4.14 6.94
N GLU A 25 3.42 5.02 7.73
CA GLU A 25 2.90 6.36 8.01
C GLU A 25 3.36 7.34 6.90
N SER A 26 3.63 6.81 5.74
CA SER A 26 4.11 7.53 4.55
C SER A 26 3.41 7.03 3.31
N VAL A 27 3.32 7.87 2.32
CA VAL A 27 2.97 7.44 0.96
C VAL A 27 4.17 6.74 0.35
N GLU A 28 3.94 5.57 -0.24
CA GLU A 28 4.96 4.83 -0.96
C GLU A 28 4.73 4.94 -2.47
N PHE A 29 5.79 5.26 -3.19
CA PHE A 29 5.86 5.14 -4.64
C PHE A 29 6.83 4.02 -4.98
N LEU A 30 6.36 3.02 -5.73
CA LEU A 30 7.17 1.90 -6.18
C LEU A 30 7.21 1.88 -7.71
N ILE A 31 8.41 1.92 -8.28
CA ILE A 31 8.63 1.86 -9.73
C ILE A 31 9.53 0.67 -10.05
N PRO A 32 8.99 -0.41 -10.66
CA PRO A 32 9.77 -1.54 -11.14
C PRO A 32 10.76 -1.10 -12.23
N VAL A 33 11.99 -1.59 -12.13
CA VAL A 33 13.05 -1.38 -13.14
C VAL A 33 13.26 -2.63 -13.97
N SER A 34 13.08 -3.80 -13.36
CA SER A 34 13.06 -5.09 -14.05
C SER A 34 11.72 -5.79 -13.87
N GLN A 35 11.50 -6.85 -14.62
CA GLN A 35 10.34 -7.71 -14.43
C GLN A 35 10.39 -8.34 -13.03
N GLY A 36 9.32 -8.19 -12.28
CA GLY A 36 9.16 -8.75 -10.93
C GLY A 36 8.06 -9.81 -10.86
N GLY A 37 7.70 -10.20 -9.64
CA GLY A 37 6.58 -11.07 -9.36
C GLY A 37 5.24 -10.32 -9.41
N GLN A 38 4.40 -10.62 -8.45
CA GLN A 38 3.10 -9.99 -8.28
C GLN A 38 3.05 -9.21 -6.97
N MET A 39 2.17 -8.23 -6.90
CA MET A 39 1.85 -7.49 -5.67
C MET A 39 0.35 -7.46 -5.47
N PHE A 40 -0.08 -7.88 -4.28
CA PHE A 40 -1.43 -7.66 -3.80
C PHE A 40 -1.53 -6.25 -3.22
N VAL A 41 -2.49 -5.47 -3.68
CA VAL A 41 -2.78 -4.13 -3.18
C VAL A 41 -4.29 -4.01 -2.95
N GLU A 42 -4.69 -3.70 -1.71
CA GLU A 42 -6.10 -3.63 -1.30
C GLU A 42 -6.86 -4.92 -1.62
N ASN A 43 -7.46 -5.04 -2.78
CA ASN A 43 -8.28 -6.19 -3.22
C ASN A 43 -7.86 -6.74 -4.58
N GLN A 44 -6.75 -6.28 -5.12
CA GLN A 44 -6.30 -6.62 -6.47
C GLN A 44 -4.87 -7.14 -6.46
N VAL A 45 -4.56 -7.97 -7.45
CA VAL A 45 -3.21 -8.47 -7.69
C VAL A 45 -2.70 -7.87 -8.99
N TYR A 46 -1.51 -7.30 -8.93
CA TYR A 46 -0.86 -6.64 -10.05
C TYR A 46 0.46 -7.32 -10.38
N HIS A 47 0.84 -7.34 -11.66
CA HIS A 47 2.18 -7.70 -12.07
C HIS A 47 3.14 -6.52 -11.92
N LEU A 48 4.33 -6.80 -11.41
CA LEU A 48 5.40 -5.82 -11.26
C LEU A 48 6.24 -5.79 -12.53
N CYS A 49 5.95 -4.82 -13.40
CA CYS A 49 6.57 -4.70 -14.72
C CYS A 49 7.23 -3.32 -14.88
N PRO A 50 8.36 -3.23 -15.61
CA PRO A 50 8.87 -1.95 -16.06
C PRO A 50 7.79 -1.17 -16.82
N GLY A 51 7.79 0.16 -16.68
CA GLY A 51 6.77 1.03 -17.26
C GLY A 51 5.54 1.24 -16.38
N THR A 52 5.46 0.61 -15.20
CA THR A 52 4.41 0.84 -14.22
C THR A 52 4.91 1.59 -13.00
N MET A 53 3.99 2.22 -12.29
CA MET A 53 4.21 2.84 -10.99
C MET A 53 3.07 2.49 -10.05
N PHE A 54 3.41 2.14 -8.81
CA PHE A 54 2.45 1.94 -7.74
C PHE A 54 2.46 3.15 -6.82
N ILE A 55 1.25 3.62 -6.46
CA ILE A 55 1.02 4.72 -5.52
C ILE A 55 0.22 4.15 -4.36
N LEU A 56 0.90 3.98 -3.24
CA LEU A 56 0.35 3.35 -2.05
C LEU A 56 0.23 4.43 -0.96
N PRO A 57 -0.98 5.00 -0.75
CA PRO A 57 -1.23 5.87 0.38
C PRO A 57 -0.84 5.21 1.70
N ASP A 58 -0.64 6.01 2.72
CA ASP A 58 -0.52 5.51 4.08
C ASP A 58 -1.71 4.59 4.40
N ALA A 59 -1.45 3.55 5.17
CA ALA A 59 -2.46 2.55 5.50
C ALA A 59 -2.98 1.65 4.35
N THR A 60 -2.42 1.72 3.17
CA THR A 60 -2.79 0.79 2.09
C THR A 60 -2.28 -0.62 2.40
N LEU A 61 -3.19 -1.58 2.46
CA LEU A 61 -2.83 -2.99 2.63
C LEU A 61 -2.20 -3.50 1.35
N HIS A 62 -0.92 -3.84 1.39
CA HIS A 62 -0.20 -4.39 0.26
C HIS A 62 0.81 -5.46 0.69
N LYS A 63 1.10 -6.36 -0.22
CA LYS A 63 2.09 -7.41 -0.04
C LYS A 63 2.60 -7.90 -1.38
N THR A 64 3.89 -8.11 -1.48
CA THR A 64 4.45 -8.80 -2.63
C THR A 64 4.27 -10.30 -2.52
N LEU A 65 3.93 -10.88 -3.64
CA LEU A 65 3.76 -12.30 -3.83
C LEU A 65 4.98 -12.79 -4.59
N GLY A 66 5.67 -13.79 -4.05
CA GLY A 66 6.79 -14.42 -4.75
C GLY A 66 6.35 -15.00 -6.10
N THR A 67 7.25 -15.14 -7.03
CA THR A 67 7.01 -15.91 -8.23
C THR A 67 7.05 -17.39 -7.87
N ASP A 68 5.95 -18.11 -8.05
CA ASP A 68 5.92 -19.59 -8.03
C ASP A 68 6.60 -20.21 -9.27
N SER A 69 7.56 -19.53 -9.85
CA SER A 69 8.36 -20.10 -10.93
C SER A 69 9.39 -21.07 -10.32
N GLY A 70 8.95 -22.31 -10.08
CA GLY A 70 9.82 -23.48 -9.90
C GLY A 70 10.58 -23.82 -11.19
N GLY A 71 11.16 -22.84 -11.84
CA GLY A 71 12.02 -22.99 -13.01
C GLY A 71 13.40 -22.43 -12.68
N GLU A 72 14.41 -23.28 -12.79
CA GLU A 72 15.80 -22.88 -12.92
C GLU A 72 15.93 -21.87 -14.07
N SER A 73 15.87 -20.59 -13.80
CA SER A 73 16.29 -19.56 -14.74
C SER A 73 17.13 -18.54 -14.03
N ASP A 74 18.26 -18.30 -14.61
CA ASP A 74 19.30 -17.32 -14.32
C ASP A 74 18.84 -16.17 -13.42
N SER A 75 19.66 -15.85 -12.44
CA SER A 75 19.62 -14.75 -11.49
C SER A 75 19.01 -13.44 -12.03
N ASN A 76 17.70 -13.39 -12.23
CA ASN A 76 17.01 -12.15 -12.52
C ASN A 76 16.75 -11.43 -11.21
N LEU A 77 17.76 -10.67 -10.77
CA LEU A 77 17.62 -9.69 -9.71
C LEU A 77 16.43 -8.78 -10.02
N TYR A 78 15.47 -8.76 -9.13
CA TYR A 78 14.36 -7.82 -9.24
C TYR A 78 14.82 -6.44 -8.77
N GLU A 79 14.86 -5.50 -9.71
CA GLU A 79 15.26 -4.13 -9.47
C GLU A 79 14.04 -3.19 -9.41
N ARG A 80 14.02 -2.30 -8.41
CA ARG A 80 12.96 -1.32 -8.24
C ARG A 80 13.42 -0.09 -7.45
N TYR A 81 12.78 1.03 -7.70
CA TYR A 81 12.81 2.18 -6.79
C TYR A 81 11.64 2.11 -5.82
N VAL A 82 11.91 2.35 -4.54
CA VAL A 82 10.91 2.51 -3.48
C VAL A 82 11.16 3.84 -2.80
N LEU A 83 10.17 4.74 -2.89
CA LEU A 83 10.21 6.06 -2.29
C LEU A 83 9.11 6.18 -1.25
N HIS A 84 9.48 6.41 0.00
CA HIS A 84 8.57 6.71 1.10
C HIS A 84 8.58 8.20 1.40
N VAL A 85 7.44 8.86 1.26
CA VAL A 85 7.27 10.28 1.55
C VAL A 85 6.34 10.46 2.75
N PRO A 86 6.83 10.98 3.89
CA PRO A 86 6.01 11.25 5.07
C PRO A 86 4.85 12.21 4.73
N LEU A 87 3.69 12.01 5.37
CA LEU A 87 2.52 12.88 5.17
C LEU A 87 2.84 14.35 5.50
N SER A 88 3.63 14.59 6.55
CA SER A 88 4.08 15.94 6.91
C SER A 88 4.88 16.61 5.80
N THR A 89 5.67 15.85 5.04
CA THR A 89 6.42 16.35 3.88
C THR A 89 5.50 16.67 2.72
N LEU A 90 4.52 15.80 2.42
CA LEU A 90 3.51 16.09 1.39
C LEU A 90 2.73 17.36 1.70
N HIS A 91 2.24 17.51 2.94
CA HIS A 91 1.53 18.71 3.38
C HIS A 91 2.43 19.97 3.31
N ALA A 92 3.69 19.87 3.71
CA ALA A 92 4.62 20.97 3.69
C ALA A 92 4.99 21.46 2.27
N LEU A 93 4.95 20.55 1.28
CA LEU A 93 5.18 20.85 -0.13
C LEU A 93 3.89 21.26 -0.86
N SER A 94 2.72 21.04 -0.26
CA SER A 94 1.43 21.40 -0.85
C SER A 94 1.20 22.92 -0.83
N THR A 95 0.39 23.38 -1.78
CA THR A 95 -0.05 24.77 -1.90
C THR A 95 -1.57 24.82 -2.02
N PRO A 96 -2.22 25.99 -1.91
CA PRO A 96 -3.67 26.11 -2.11
C PRO A 96 -4.19 25.62 -3.47
N LYS A 97 -3.31 25.48 -4.47
CA LYS A 97 -3.64 24.97 -5.81
C LYS A 97 -3.21 23.53 -6.02
N THR A 98 -2.31 23.00 -5.20
CA THR A 98 -1.69 21.69 -5.39
C THR A 98 -1.65 20.99 -4.05
N ASP A 99 -2.63 20.16 -3.77
CA ASP A 99 -2.67 19.28 -2.61
C ASP A 99 -2.15 17.90 -3.02
N PHE A 100 -0.92 17.61 -2.67
CA PHE A 100 -0.28 16.34 -3.01
C PHE A 100 -0.95 15.15 -2.33
N TYR A 101 -1.35 15.29 -1.07
CA TYR A 101 -1.97 14.18 -0.35
C TYR A 101 -3.36 13.87 -0.88
N GLN A 102 -4.18 14.88 -1.10
CA GLN A 102 -5.49 14.69 -1.72
C GLN A 102 -5.35 14.03 -3.10
N ARG A 103 -4.39 14.48 -3.91
CA ARG A 103 -4.14 13.89 -5.22
C ARG A 103 -3.70 12.42 -5.15
N VAL A 104 -2.88 12.05 -4.16
CA VAL A 104 -2.52 10.63 -3.89
C VAL A 104 -3.75 9.79 -3.59
N LEU A 105 -4.69 10.28 -2.77
CA LEU A 105 -5.93 9.58 -2.43
C LEU A 105 -6.82 9.36 -3.65
N GLU A 106 -6.86 10.31 -4.57
CA GLU A 106 -7.64 10.28 -5.82
C GLU A 106 -6.99 9.42 -6.91
N SER A 107 -5.70 9.16 -6.84
CA SER A 107 -4.97 8.40 -7.85
C SER A 107 -5.28 6.90 -7.80
N CYS A 108 -5.23 6.25 -8.95
CA CYS A 108 -5.23 4.79 -9.05
C CYS A 108 -4.01 4.20 -8.34
N ARG A 109 -4.16 2.99 -7.81
CA ARG A 109 -3.07 2.30 -7.08
C ARG A 109 -1.93 1.86 -7.98
N MET A 110 -2.21 1.64 -9.27
CA MET A 110 -1.22 1.34 -10.29
C MET A 110 -1.47 2.24 -11.50
N ALA A 111 -0.40 2.80 -12.04
CA ALA A 111 -0.39 3.63 -13.24
C ALA A 111 0.58 3.07 -14.28
N GLU A 112 0.16 3.02 -15.53
CA GLU A 112 1.03 2.79 -16.67
C GLU A 112 1.65 4.12 -17.10
N LEU A 113 2.97 4.22 -17.04
CA LEU A 113 3.69 5.48 -17.23
C LEU A 113 3.98 5.80 -18.71
N GLY A 114 4.00 4.79 -19.59
CA GLY A 114 4.28 4.99 -20.98
C GLY A 114 5.57 5.80 -21.22
N ARG A 115 5.44 6.95 -21.90
CA ARG A 115 6.56 7.87 -22.19
C ARG A 115 7.15 8.57 -20.96
N ASP A 116 6.42 8.63 -19.86
CA ASP A 116 6.85 9.33 -18.64
C ASP A 116 7.78 8.45 -17.77
N TYR A 117 7.86 7.15 -18.07
CA TYR A 117 8.63 6.19 -17.30
C TYR A 117 10.12 6.55 -17.18
N GLU A 118 10.78 6.82 -18.29
CA GLU A 118 12.22 7.15 -18.28
C GLU A 118 12.48 8.50 -17.63
N ARG A 119 11.57 9.47 -17.77
CA ARG A 119 11.66 10.76 -17.09
C ARG A 119 11.59 10.61 -15.57
N LEU A 120 10.61 9.88 -15.07
CA LEU A 120 10.47 9.62 -13.63
C LEU A 120 11.67 8.84 -13.06
N ARG A 121 12.14 7.82 -13.77
CA ARG A 121 13.37 7.12 -13.39
C ARG A 121 14.59 8.03 -13.34
N GLY A 122 14.71 8.94 -14.30
CA GLY A 122 15.78 9.94 -14.33
C GLY A 122 15.77 10.84 -13.11
N ILE A 123 14.58 11.30 -12.68
CA ILE A 123 14.43 12.11 -11.46
C ILE A 123 14.82 11.27 -10.22
N LEU A 124 14.32 10.05 -10.10
CA LEU A 124 14.65 9.17 -8.96
C LEU A 124 16.14 8.86 -8.88
N ARG A 125 16.80 8.61 -10.02
CA ARG A 125 18.26 8.40 -10.05
C ARG A 125 19.03 9.63 -9.54
N ARG A 126 18.62 10.83 -9.94
CA ARG A 126 19.23 12.08 -9.45
C ARG A 126 18.95 12.27 -7.96
N LEU A 127 17.74 11.96 -7.52
CA LEU A 127 17.34 12.06 -6.12
C LEU A 127 18.11 11.07 -5.23
N ASP A 128 18.30 9.82 -5.70
CA ASP A 128 19.08 8.79 -5.02
C ASP A 128 20.54 9.24 -4.79
N GLN A 129 21.15 9.87 -5.80
CA GLN A 129 22.51 10.42 -5.70
C GLN A 129 22.64 11.54 -4.64
N THR A 130 21.56 12.21 -4.27
CA THR A 130 21.57 13.26 -3.23
C THR A 130 21.40 12.71 -1.82
N GLN A 131 21.06 11.43 -1.65
CA GLN A 131 20.78 10.82 -0.34
C GLN A 131 22.01 10.30 0.40
N ASP A 132 23.18 10.27 -0.22
CA ASP A 132 24.42 9.70 0.39
C ASP A 132 24.90 10.43 1.66
N GLY A 133 24.08 11.32 2.24
CA GLY A 133 24.26 11.94 3.56
C GLY A 133 25.59 12.70 3.76
N ARG A 134 26.38 12.85 2.71
CA ARG A 134 27.72 13.45 2.69
C ARG A 134 27.80 14.71 1.85
N ASP A 135 26.69 15.09 1.20
CA ASP A 135 26.68 16.32 0.40
C ASP A 135 26.38 17.53 1.28
N ASP A 136 27.41 18.00 2.00
CA ASP A 136 27.38 19.25 2.77
C ASP A 136 27.55 20.50 1.88
N THR A 137 27.41 20.35 0.55
CA THR A 137 27.53 21.49 -0.36
C THR A 137 26.38 22.46 -0.18
N PHE A 138 26.67 23.75 -0.35
CA PHE A 138 25.65 24.79 -0.27
C PHE A 138 24.49 24.50 -1.22
N GLY A 139 23.27 24.43 -0.67
CA GLY A 139 22.02 24.22 -1.41
C GLY A 139 21.75 22.75 -1.78
N ALA A 140 22.44 21.75 -1.19
CA ALA A 140 22.17 20.34 -1.40
C ALA A 140 20.74 19.96 -0.96
N ASP A 141 20.32 20.45 0.19
CA ASP A 141 18.97 20.29 0.74
C ASP A 141 17.89 20.90 -0.19
N ILE A 142 18.16 22.06 -0.77
CA ILE A 142 17.25 22.71 -1.73
C ILE A 142 17.16 21.90 -3.03
N ARG A 143 18.28 21.39 -3.54
CA ARG A 143 18.28 20.53 -4.72
C ARG A 143 17.47 19.26 -4.48
N GLN A 144 17.64 18.65 -3.32
CA GLN A 144 16.89 17.45 -2.93
C GLN A 144 15.38 17.71 -2.86
N MET A 145 14.97 18.82 -2.23
CA MET A 145 13.56 19.25 -2.18
C MET A 145 12.98 19.52 -3.57
N ASN A 146 13.73 20.18 -4.44
CA ASN A 146 13.28 20.48 -5.81
C ASN A 146 13.08 19.18 -6.60
N LEU A 147 14.00 18.21 -6.49
CA LEU A 147 13.87 16.90 -7.16
C LEU A 147 12.68 16.10 -6.63
N LEU A 148 12.45 16.12 -5.31
CA LEU A 148 11.27 15.46 -4.73
C LEU A 148 9.98 16.13 -5.23
N SER A 149 9.92 17.45 -5.23
CA SER A 149 8.75 18.20 -5.72
C SER A 149 8.51 17.93 -7.22
N GLU A 150 9.56 17.94 -8.03
CA GLU A 150 9.51 17.60 -9.45
C GLU A 150 8.94 16.18 -9.65
N PHE A 151 9.47 15.20 -8.89
CA PHE A 151 8.97 13.83 -8.93
C PHE A 151 7.49 13.74 -8.58
N LEU A 152 7.05 14.37 -7.48
CA LEU A 152 5.66 14.32 -7.03
C LEU A 152 4.70 14.93 -8.07
N VAL A 153 5.06 16.07 -8.66
CA VAL A 153 4.25 16.71 -9.71
C VAL A 153 4.13 15.80 -10.91
N GLU A 154 5.23 15.25 -11.41
CA GLU A 154 5.25 14.42 -12.60
C GLU A 154 4.55 13.08 -12.38
N ALA A 155 4.84 12.40 -11.27
CA ALA A 155 4.26 11.12 -10.91
C ALA A 155 2.73 11.21 -10.76
N LEU A 156 2.26 12.22 -10.02
CA LEU A 156 0.83 12.39 -9.77
C LEU A 156 0.08 13.01 -10.96
N SER A 157 0.78 13.66 -11.89
CA SER A 157 0.20 14.11 -13.16
C SER A 157 0.04 12.94 -14.14
N ALA A 158 0.99 12.01 -14.16
CA ALA A 158 0.94 10.81 -14.99
C ALA A 158 -0.07 9.77 -14.49
N ALA A 159 -0.40 9.79 -13.20
CA ALA A 159 -1.33 8.83 -12.62
C ALA A 159 -2.80 9.19 -12.92
N PRO A 160 -3.61 8.28 -13.48
CA PRO A 160 -5.03 8.50 -13.69
C PRO A 160 -5.78 8.63 -12.36
N CYS A 161 -6.85 9.43 -12.35
CA CYS A 161 -7.79 9.46 -11.22
C CYS A 161 -8.64 8.20 -11.19
N LYS A 162 -9.04 7.75 -9.99
CA LYS A 162 -9.92 6.59 -9.79
C LYS A 162 -11.24 6.71 -10.55
N GLU A 163 -11.85 7.89 -10.57
CA GLU A 163 -13.13 8.17 -11.24
C GLU A 163 -13.04 8.16 -12.79
N GLY A 164 -11.83 8.29 -13.35
CA GLY A 164 -11.59 8.27 -14.80
C GLY A 164 -10.96 6.98 -15.31
N ALA A 165 -10.54 6.10 -14.42
CA ALA A 165 -9.99 4.81 -14.79
C ALA A 165 -11.14 3.92 -15.25
N SER A 166 -11.39 3.96 -16.56
CA SER A 166 -12.20 2.93 -17.21
C SER A 166 -11.66 1.57 -16.80
N THR A 167 -12.53 0.65 -16.48
CA THR A 167 -12.29 -0.74 -16.08
C THR A 167 -11.47 -1.57 -17.10
N LEU A 168 -10.66 -0.91 -17.92
CA LEU A 168 -10.08 -1.45 -19.14
C LEU A 168 -8.94 -2.46 -18.92
N ASN A 169 -8.49 -2.77 -17.72
CA ASN A 169 -7.42 -3.78 -17.57
C ASN A 169 -7.52 -4.63 -16.28
N VAL A 170 -8.63 -4.58 -15.56
CA VAL A 170 -8.82 -5.45 -14.38
C VAL A 170 -8.86 -6.93 -14.79
N GLU A 171 -9.39 -7.24 -15.98
CA GLU A 171 -9.49 -8.62 -16.47
C GLU A 171 -8.14 -9.26 -16.87
N GLN A 172 -7.12 -8.45 -17.23
CA GLN A 172 -5.81 -8.99 -17.61
C GLN A 172 -4.90 -9.31 -16.41
N HIS A 173 -5.24 -8.82 -15.22
CA HIS A 173 -4.44 -8.99 -14.00
C HIS A 173 -5.10 -9.91 -12.96
N MET A 174 -6.28 -10.45 -13.27
CA MET A 174 -6.90 -11.46 -12.42
C MET A 174 -6.11 -12.78 -12.53
N LEU A 175 -5.93 -13.44 -11.39
CA LEU A 175 -5.38 -14.78 -11.35
C LEU A 175 -6.09 -15.67 -12.39
N PRO A 176 -5.36 -16.43 -13.22
CA PRO A 176 -5.99 -17.31 -14.18
C PRO A 176 -6.94 -18.24 -13.43
N PRO A 177 -8.14 -18.50 -13.97
CA PRO A 177 -9.08 -19.39 -13.34
C PRO A 177 -8.43 -20.77 -13.14
N SER A 178 -8.30 -21.21 -11.90
CA SER A 178 -7.85 -22.57 -11.63
C SER A 178 -8.89 -23.54 -12.22
N ARG A 179 -8.42 -24.59 -12.88
CA ARG A 179 -9.26 -25.63 -13.47
C ARG A 179 -10.10 -26.27 -12.37
N GLU A 180 -11.44 -26.27 -12.54
CA GLU A 180 -12.45 -26.84 -11.65
C GLU A 180 -12.99 -25.91 -10.55
N GLY A 181 -14.16 -25.31 -10.76
CA GLY A 181 -14.98 -24.66 -9.72
C GLY A 181 -14.28 -23.50 -8.99
N THR A 182 -13.78 -22.52 -9.71
CA THR A 182 -12.84 -21.52 -9.20
C THR A 182 -13.44 -20.64 -8.13
N LEU A 183 -12.90 -20.73 -6.93
CA LEU A 183 -13.21 -19.77 -5.86
C LEU A 183 -12.84 -18.37 -6.35
N ARG A 184 -13.81 -17.49 -6.46
CA ARG A 184 -13.64 -16.08 -6.79
C ARG A 184 -13.15 -15.35 -5.53
N ILE A 185 -11.85 -15.15 -5.45
CA ILE A 185 -11.21 -14.49 -4.30
C ILE A 185 -11.71 -13.06 -4.12
N ASP A 186 -12.03 -12.34 -5.21
CA ASP A 186 -12.66 -11.02 -5.15
C ASP A 186 -13.99 -11.03 -4.38
N MET A 187 -14.83 -12.06 -4.56
CA MET A 187 -16.06 -12.22 -3.79
C MET A 187 -15.78 -12.49 -2.31
N VAL A 188 -14.78 -13.30 -2.00
CA VAL A 188 -14.36 -13.55 -0.61
C VAL A 188 -13.85 -12.27 0.04
N LEU A 189 -13.05 -11.47 -0.67
CA LEU A 189 -12.55 -10.18 -0.19
C LEU A 189 -13.69 -9.20 0.08
N ALA A 190 -14.65 -9.09 -0.85
CA ALA A 190 -15.85 -8.25 -0.69
C ALA A 190 -16.67 -8.68 0.53
N TYR A 191 -16.94 -9.98 0.67
CA TYR A 191 -17.65 -10.54 1.83
C TYR A 191 -16.96 -10.23 3.15
N LEU A 192 -15.63 -10.43 3.22
CA LEU A 192 -14.85 -10.12 4.43
C LEU A 192 -14.88 -8.62 4.78
N GLN A 193 -14.93 -7.74 3.78
CA GLN A 193 -15.03 -6.29 4.01
C GLN A 193 -16.43 -5.91 4.51
N GLU A 194 -17.48 -6.42 3.89
CA GLU A 194 -18.86 -6.14 4.27
C GLU A 194 -19.17 -6.61 5.70
N HIS A 195 -18.64 -7.79 6.07
CA HIS A 195 -18.87 -8.42 7.37
C HIS A 195 -17.71 -8.23 8.36
N MET A 196 -16.78 -7.28 8.12
CA MET A 196 -15.58 -7.14 8.95
C MET A 196 -15.86 -6.86 10.42
N ALA A 197 -16.97 -6.19 10.74
CA ALA A 197 -17.37 -5.88 12.10
C ALA A 197 -17.92 -7.10 12.87
N GLU A 198 -18.27 -8.16 12.16
CA GLU A 198 -18.88 -9.35 12.74
C GLU A 198 -17.83 -10.35 13.26
N LYS A 199 -18.31 -11.28 14.10
CA LYS A 199 -17.47 -12.40 14.55
C LYS A 199 -17.41 -13.46 13.47
N LEU A 200 -16.49 -13.27 12.51
CA LEU A 200 -16.27 -14.25 11.44
C LEU A 200 -15.26 -15.32 11.87
N THR A 201 -15.62 -16.57 11.63
CA THR A 201 -14.71 -17.72 11.72
C THR A 201 -14.39 -18.25 10.32
N LEU A 202 -13.26 -18.91 10.16
CA LEU A 202 -12.88 -19.52 8.88
C LEU A 202 -13.93 -20.54 8.39
N ASP A 203 -14.56 -21.27 9.31
CA ASP A 203 -15.61 -22.24 8.96
C ASP A 203 -16.88 -21.53 8.44
N GLN A 204 -17.26 -20.39 9.00
CA GLN A 204 -18.39 -19.59 8.51
C GLN A 204 -18.12 -19.04 7.11
N VAL A 205 -16.94 -18.44 6.91
CA VAL A 205 -16.58 -17.94 5.58
C VAL A 205 -16.54 -19.07 4.54
N ALA A 206 -15.97 -20.22 4.89
CA ALA A 206 -15.94 -21.38 3.99
C ALA A 206 -17.35 -21.93 3.66
N ALA A 207 -18.24 -21.93 4.65
CA ALA A 207 -19.64 -22.36 4.46
C ALA A 207 -20.41 -21.42 3.51
N GLU A 208 -20.19 -20.10 3.60
CA GLU A 208 -20.80 -19.11 2.71
C GLU A 208 -20.49 -19.38 1.23
N PHE A 209 -19.27 -19.80 0.94
CA PHE A 209 -18.82 -20.11 -0.42
C PHE A 209 -18.93 -21.60 -0.79
N TYR A 210 -19.58 -22.42 0.04
CA TYR A 210 -19.79 -23.86 -0.18
C TYR A 210 -18.48 -24.65 -0.42
N ILE A 211 -17.40 -24.30 0.29
CA ILE A 211 -16.08 -24.91 0.16
C ILE A 211 -15.53 -25.37 1.51
N SER A 212 -14.50 -26.20 1.50
CA SER A 212 -13.79 -26.56 2.72
C SER A 212 -12.90 -25.41 3.21
N LYS A 213 -12.76 -25.29 4.53
CA LYS A 213 -11.85 -24.29 5.12
C LYS A 213 -10.39 -24.46 4.70
N TYR A 214 -9.97 -25.68 4.40
CA TYR A 214 -8.62 -25.96 3.90
C TYR A 214 -8.41 -25.40 2.50
N TYR A 215 -9.39 -25.60 1.63
CA TYR A 215 -9.38 -25.06 0.27
C TYR A 215 -9.41 -23.53 0.30
N LEU A 216 -10.32 -22.92 1.09
CA LEU A 216 -10.37 -21.49 1.30
C LEU A 216 -9.01 -20.93 1.77
N SER A 217 -8.45 -21.51 2.84
CA SER A 217 -7.16 -21.06 3.40
C SER A 217 -6.03 -21.10 2.38
N HIS A 218 -5.95 -22.19 1.61
CA HIS A 218 -4.91 -22.38 0.61
C HIS A 218 -5.06 -21.38 -0.55
N CYS A 219 -6.25 -21.32 -1.16
CA CYS A 219 -6.50 -20.43 -2.30
C CYS A 219 -6.39 -18.93 -1.90
N PHE A 220 -6.94 -18.57 -0.74
CA PHE A 220 -6.88 -17.18 -0.25
C PHE A 220 -5.45 -16.74 0.02
N LYS A 221 -4.64 -17.61 0.68
CA LYS A 221 -3.24 -17.31 0.95
C LYS A 221 -2.40 -17.26 -0.33
N ALA A 222 -2.63 -18.16 -1.27
CA ALA A 222 -1.94 -18.14 -2.56
C ALA A 222 -2.24 -16.85 -3.34
N ALA A 223 -3.52 -16.45 -3.37
CA ALA A 223 -3.95 -15.27 -4.12
C ALA A 223 -3.56 -13.93 -3.48
N THR A 224 -3.62 -13.83 -2.15
CA THR A 224 -3.45 -12.54 -1.43
C THR A 224 -2.16 -12.44 -0.65
N GLY A 225 -1.51 -13.57 -0.41
CA GLY A 225 -0.37 -13.66 0.50
C GLY A 225 -0.72 -13.61 1.98
N PHE A 226 -2.00 -13.46 2.35
CA PHE A 226 -2.50 -13.37 3.73
C PHE A 226 -3.29 -14.62 4.10
N SER A 227 -3.33 -14.97 5.39
CA SER A 227 -4.42 -15.79 5.86
C SER A 227 -5.71 -14.94 5.96
N VAL A 228 -6.88 -15.58 5.88
CA VAL A 228 -8.18 -14.89 6.05
C VAL A 228 -8.23 -14.05 7.34
N GLY A 229 -7.73 -14.63 8.45
CA GLY A 229 -7.69 -13.93 9.74
C GLY A 229 -6.73 -12.73 9.75
N GLN A 230 -5.56 -12.84 9.11
CA GLN A 230 -4.64 -11.70 8.98
C GLN A 230 -5.24 -10.59 8.14
N TYR A 231 -5.86 -10.93 7.01
CA TYR A 231 -6.54 -9.95 6.16
C TYR A 231 -7.64 -9.21 6.94
N LEU A 232 -8.52 -9.94 7.64
CA LEU A 232 -9.61 -9.35 8.42
C LEU A 232 -9.10 -8.42 9.52
N ILE A 233 -8.06 -8.83 10.27
CA ILE A 233 -7.43 -7.99 11.28
C ILE A 233 -6.87 -6.71 10.67
N ASN A 234 -6.17 -6.79 9.55
CA ASN A 234 -5.60 -5.64 8.87
C ASN A 234 -6.70 -4.67 8.39
N THR A 235 -7.75 -5.19 7.76
CA THR A 235 -8.91 -4.40 7.31
C THR A 235 -9.57 -3.65 8.48
N ARG A 236 -9.76 -4.33 9.62
CA ARG A 236 -10.30 -3.71 10.86
C ARG A 236 -9.41 -2.57 11.37
N ILE A 237 -8.10 -2.76 11.36
CA ILE A 237 -7.16 -1.72 11.81
C ILE A 237 -7.14 -0.53 10.85
N LEU A 238 -7.25 -0.77 9.54
CA LEU A 238 -7.35 0.31 8.55
C LEU A 238 -8.60 1.17 8.79
N GLU A 239 -9.76 0.53 8.96
CA GLU A 239 -11.00 1.24 9.25
C GLU A 239 -10.95 1.95 10.62
N ALA A 240 -10.34 1.31 11.64
CA ALA A 240 -10.14 1.94 12.93
C ALA A 240 -9.28 3.22 12.83
N ARG A 241 -8.24 3.23 12.01
CA ARG A 241 -7.42 4.44 11.76
C ARG A 241 -8.29 5.57 11.19
N ARG A 242 -9.10 5.28 10.16
CA ARG A 242 -10.02 6.26 9.56
C ARG A 242 -10.98 6.82 10.61
N MET A 243 -11.65 5.96 11.37
CA MET A 243 -12.59 6.39 12.40
C MET A 243 -11.93 7.23 13.52
N LEU A 244 -10.67 6.91 13.88
CA LEU A 244 -9.91 7.69 14.86
C LEU A 244 -9.47 9.05 14.33
N GLN A 245 -9.15 9.17 13.05
CA GLN A 245 -8.88 10.44 12.36
C GLN A 245 -10.12 11.33 12.36
N ASP A 246 -11.30 10.74 12.13
CA ASP A 246 -12.60 11.41 12.19
C ASP A 246 -13.06 11.77 13.62
N GLY A 247 -12.20 11.56 14.63
CA GLY A 247 -12.47 11.92 16.02
C GLY A 247 -13.22 10.86 16.84
N GLY A 248 -13.30 9.62 16.36
CA GLY A 248 -13.92 8.50 17.06
C GLY A 248 -13.26 8.19 18.41
N ARG A 249 -14.06 7.80 19.41
CA ARG A 249 -13.55 7.37 20.71
C ARG A 249 -12.96 5.97 20.64
N VAL A 250 -11.75 5.78 21.18
CA VAL A 250 -10.96 4.54 21.07
C VAL A 250 -11.77 3.27 21.35
N GLN A 251 -12.53 3.25 22.46
CA GLN A 251 -13.32 2.07 22.82
C GLN A 251 -14.43 1.79 21.79
N GLN A 252 -15.18 2.83 21.42
CA GLN A 252 -16.27 2.71 20.43
C GLN A 252 -15.75 2.29 19.07
N VAL A 253 -14.60 2.80 18.65
CA VAL A 253 -13.95 2.42 17.40
C VAL A 253 -13.56 0.94 17.43
N GLY A 254 -12.93 0.46 18.51
CA GLY A 254 -12.57 -0.95 18.64
C GLY A 254 -13.77 -1.89 18.51
N GLU A 255 -14.89 -1.56 19.15
CA GLU A 255 -16.14 -2.32 19.05
C GLU A 255 -16.74 -2.23 17.64
N ALA A 256 -16.81 -1.05 17.03
CA ALA A 256 -17.39 -0.80 15.72
C ALA A 256 -16.67 -1.56 14.60
N VAL A 257 -15.36 -1.73 14.70
CA VAL A 257 -14.58 -2.50 13.72
C VAL A 257 -14.48 -4.00 14.06
N GLY A 258 -15.21 -4.49 15.05
CA GLY A 258 -15.38 -5.92 15.35
C GLY A 258 -14.34 -6.53 16.31
N PHE A 259 -13.67 -5.72 17.15
CA PHE A 259 -12.89 -6.26 18.27
C PHE A 259 -13.77 -6.45 19.49
N HIS A 260 -13.83 -7.67 20.02
CA HIS A 260 -14.61 -8.01 21.21
C HIS A 260 -13.92 -7.66 22.53
N SER A 261 -12.64 -7.29 22.49
CA SER A 261 -11.86 -6.88 23.65
C SER A 261 -11.08 -5.62 23.34
N ASN A 262 -11.28 -4.58 24.14
CA ASN A 262 -10.55 -3.33 24.00
C ASN A 262 -9.03 -3.52 24.19
N GLU A 263 -8.61 -4.43 25.08
CA GLU A 263 -7.20 -4.77 25.25
C GLU A 263 -6.61 -5.42 23.99
N HIS A 264 -7.35 -6.34 23.38
CA HIS A 264 -6.93 -6.97 22.12
C HIS A 264 -6.85 -5.94 21.00
N PHE A 265 -7.82 -5.03 20.89
CA PHE A 265 -7.79 -3.91 19.96
C PHE A 265 -6.54 -3.05 20.14
N ILE A 266 -6.31 -2.50 21.34
CA ILE A 266 -5.19 -1.60 21.64
C ILE A 266 -3.86 -2.30 21.32
N ARG A 267 -3.68 -3.55 21.77
CA ARG A 267 -2.46 -4.32 21.50
C ARG A 267 -2.23 -4.55 20.02
N THR A 268 -3.27 -4.93 19.30
CA THR A 268 -3.20 -5.23 17.86
C THR A 268 -2.95 -3.96 17.05
N PHE A 269 -3.67 -2.89 17.37
CA PHE A 269 -3.48 -1.58 16.74
C PHE A 269 -2.04 -1.09 16.94
N THR A 270 -1.54 -1.08 18.19
CA THR A 270 -0.18 -0.64 18.52
C THR A 270 0.86 -1.51 17.82
N LYS A 271 0.65 -2.83 17.74
CA LYS A 271 1.57 -3.73 17.04
C LYS A 271 1.67 -3.43 15.55
N LEU A 272 0.56 -3.06 14.92
CA LEU A 272 0.49 -2.85 13.47
C LEU A 272 0.83 -1.41 13.06
N THR A 273 0.55 -0.42 13.91
CA THR A 273 0.76 1.01 13.60
C THR A 273 1.97 1.62 14.31
N GLY A 274 2.60 0.90 15.25
CA GLY A 274 3.73 1.41 16.04
C GLY A 274 3.33 2.29 17.23
N ILE A 275 2.13 2.89 17.25
CA ILE A 275 1.64 3.79 18.29
C ILE A 275 0.27 3.37 18.81
N SER A 276 -0.08 3.79 20.03
CA SER A 276 -1.39 3.44 20.58
C SER A 276 -2.54 4.18 19.88
N PRO A 277 -3.78 3.61 19.87
CA PRO A 277 -4.94 4.27 19.26
C PRO A 277 -5.19 5.68 19.82
N LYS A 278 -4.92 5.89 21.11
CA LYS A 278 -5.06 7.20 21.77
C LYS A 278 -4.02 8.21 21.28
N GLN A 279 -2.77 7.78 21.09
CA GLN A 279 -1.71 8.61 20.51
C GLN A 279 -2.04 8.95 19.06
N TYR A 280 -2.48 7.94 18.29
CA TYR A 280 -2.89 8.10 16.90
C TYR A 280 -4.01 9.16 16.77
N ALA A 281 -5.10 9.02 17.51
CA ALA A 281 -6.21 9.98 17.50
C ALA A 281 -5.77 11.42 17.83
N ARG A 282 -4.82 11.58 18.77
CA ARG A 282 -4.32 12.90 19.15
C ARG A 282 -3.50 13.60 18.04
N GLN A 283 -2.80 12.83 17.22
CA GLN A 283 -2.01 13.40 16.09
C GLN A 283 -2.93 14.09 15.08
N PHE A 284 -4.14 13.56 14.88
CA PHE A 284 -5.10 14.08 13.90
C PHE A 284 -6.13 15.05 14.51
N SER A 285 -6.39 14.99 15.81
CA SER A 285 -7.33 15.91 16.50
C SER A 285 -6.83 17.38 16.56
N GLY A 286 -5.61 17.66 16.15
CA GLY A 286 -5.00 19.00 16.16
C GLY A 286 -5.02 19.74 14.83
N VAL A 287 -5.42 19.09 13.73
CA VAL A 287 -5.30 19.66 12.38
C VAL A 287 -6.52 20.50 11.99
N ASP A 288 -7.70 20.27 12.61
CA ASP A 288 -8.95 20.96 12.24
C ASP A 288 -9.32 22.17 13.16
N LYS A 289 -8.37 22.74 13.92
CA LYS A 289 -8.64 23.88 14.82
C LYS A 289 -7.70 25.06 14.61
N GLN A 290 -7.41 25.41 13.37
CA GLN A 290 -6.89 26.77 13.06
C GLN A 290 -7.51 27.30 11.78
#